data_f5bd598b8df0891d5fa4a142d54ce088
#
_entry.id   f5bd598b8df0891d5fa4a142d54ce088
#
_cell.length_a   1.000
_cell.length_b   1.000
_cell.length_c   1.000
_cell.angle_alpha   90.00
_cell.angle_beta   90.00
_cell.angle_gamma   90.00
#
_symmetry.space_group_name_H-M   'P 1'
#
loop_
_entity.id
_entity.type
_entity.pdbx_description
1 polymer ?
#
loop_
_entity_poly.entity_id
_entity_poly.type
_entity_poly.pdbx_seq_one_letter_code
_entity_poly.pdbx_strand_id
1 'polypeptide(L)'
;IKLLTGRDIPQPRIATLRKINNINTSELIDEGIILWFPGPQSYTGEDMAEIHIHGGKAVVLAVQNEISKIKNCRLADAGEFTKLAFQNGKINLLKAESIADLISAETEIQRLQAVKIMKGKSSDKFNQLRDKLLKILSFVEAKIDFPEDDLPEENLKKIKQDSSNVLNEINKILNDQKVGEIIREGFKIAIVG
;
A
#
# COMPACT_ATOMS: atom_id res chain seq x y z
N ILE A 1 14.78 19.79 -4.81
CA ILE A 1 14.80 20.14 -6.24
C ILE A 1 15.72 21.34 -6.48
N LYS A 2 15.44 22.49 -5.85
CA LYS A 2 16.16 23.75 -6.11
C LYS A 2 17.69 23.62 -5.96
N LEU A 3 18.17 22.93 -4.93
CA LEU A 3 19.60 22.73 -4.69
C LEU A 3 20.30 21.95 -5.80
N LEU A 4 19.63 20.94 -6.37
CA LEU A 4 20.19 20.10 -7.44
C LEU A 4 20.12 20.75 -8.82
N THR A 5 19.13 21.60 -9.05
CA THR A 5 18.83 22.12 -10.41
C THR A 5 19.16 23.59 -10.58
N GLY A 6 19.41 24.32 -9.49
CA GLY A 6 19.56 25.79 -9.51
C GLY A 6 18.30 26.53 -9.97
N ARG A 7 17.14 25.83 -10.08
CA ARG A 7 15.86 26.37 -10.55
C ARG A 7 14.78 26.17 -9.50
N ASP A 8 13.74 27.00 -9.58
CA ASP A 8 12.58 26.86 -8.71
C ASP A 8 11.82 25.53 -8.99
N ILE A 9 11.01 25.12 -8.00
CA ILE A 9 10.18 23.92 -8.09
C ILE A 9 9.27 24.01 -9.33
N PRO A 10 9.21 22.98 -10.17
CA PRO A 10 8.34 22.99 -11.35
C PRO A 10 6.86 22.98 -10.96
N GLN A 11 5.99 23.25 -11.92
CA GLN A 11 4.57 23.12 -11.70
C GLN A 11 4.20 21.67 -11.32
N PRO A 12 3.26 21.48 -10.38
CA PRO A 12 2.85 20.15 -9.95
C PRO A 12 2.41 19.24 -11.09
N ARG A 13 2.92 18.01 -11.10
CA ARG A 13 2.58 16.94 -12.06
C ARG A 13 2.91 17.23 -13.53
N ILE A 14 3.75 18.23 -13.79
CA ILE A 14 4.24 18.52 -15.13
C ILE A 14 5.69 18.04 -15.24
N ALA A 15 5.92 17.15 -16.22
CA ALA A 15 7.23 16.66 -16.55
C ALA A 15 8.09 17.82 -17.07
N THR A 16 9.16 18.15 -16.36
CA THR A 16 9.99 19.31 -16.64
C THR A 16 11.43 18.90 -16.80
N LEU A 17 12.01 19.13 -17.98
CA LEU A 17 13.42 18.86 -18.25
C LEU A 17 14.29 19.83 -17.44
N ARG A 18 15.28 19.32 -16.72
CA ARG A 18 16.23 20.09 -15.88
C ARG A 18 17.62 19.48 -15.93
N LYS A 19 18.61 20.34 -15.86
CA LYS A 19 20.00 19.96 -15.54
C LYS A 19 20.07 19.64 -14.05
N ILE A 20 20.76 18.54 -13.73
CA ILE A 20 21.01 18.06 -12.36
C ILE A 20 22.50 18.26 -12.13
N ASN A 21 22.82 19.09 -11.17
CA ASN A 21 24.19 19.52 -10.93
C ASN A 21 24.69 19.09 -9.54
N ASN A 22 25.99 19.00 -9.41
CA ASN A 22 26.65 18.93 -8.11
C ASN A 22 26.31 20.19 -7.30
N ILE A 23 25.86 20.02 -6.05
CA ILE A 23 25.37 21.11 -5.19
C ILE A 23 26.50 22.12 -4.88
N ASN A 24 27.74 21.66 -4.75
CA ASN A 24 28.88 22.49 -4.34
C ASN A 24 29.64 23.07 -5.52
N THR A 25 29.87 22.27 -6.58
CA THR A 25 30.71 22.68 -7.72
C THR A 25 29.91 23.21 -8.91
N SER A 26 28.57 23.00 -8.90
CA SER A 26 27.68 23.30 -10.03
C SER A 26 28.00 22.53 -11.31
N GLU A 27 28.88 21.51 -11.24
CA GLU A 27 29.18 20.63 -12.34
C GLU A 27 27.98 19.81 -12.76
N LEU A 28 27.74 19.67 -14.06
CA LEU A 28 26.65 18.90 -14.60
C LEU A 28 26.86 17.40 -14.32
N ILE A 29 25.89 16.77 -13.67
CA ILE A 29 25.84 15.32 -13.46
C ILE A 29 25.02 14.66 -14.55
N ASP A 30 23.82 15.19 -14.81
CA ASP A 30 22.89 14.64 -15.80
C ASP A 30 21.86 15.70 -16.24
N GLU A 31 21.13 15.40 -17.29
CA GLU A 31 19.95 16.14 -17.70
C GLU A 31 18.74 15.19 -17.72
N GLY A 32 17.75 15.48 -16.88
CA GLY A 32 16.64 14.57 -16.64
C GLY A 32 15.31 15.26 -16.41
N ILE A 33 14.25 14.46 -16.26
CA ILE A 33 12.92 14.96 -16.02
C ILE A 33 12.66 15.00 -14.50
N ILE A 34 12.13 16.13 -14.04
CA ILE A 34 11.68 16.30 -12.68
C ILE A 34 10.17 16.43 -12.66
N LEU A 35 9.52 15.66 -11.78
CA LEU A 35 8.12 15.74 -11.44
C LEU A 35 7.98 16.15 -9.97
N TRP A 36 7.05 17.05 -9.71
CA TRP A 36 6.72 17.52 -8.38
C TRP A 36 5.29 17.12 -8.00
N PHE A 37 5.11 16.55 -6.82
CA PHE A 37 3.84 16.10 -6.27
C PHE A 37 3.64 16.70 -4.88
N PRO A 38 2.96 17.85 -4.75
CA PRO A 38 2.66 18.41 -3.43
C PRO A 38 1.65 17.53 -2.67
N GLY A 39 1.86 17.42 -1.36
CA GLY A 39 0.88 16.82 -0.46
C GLY A 39 -0.42 17.63 -0.39
N PRO A 40 -1.53 17.02 0.01
CA PRO A 40 -1.70 15.61 0.33
C PRO A 40 -1.94 14.69 -0.89
N GLN A 41 -1.98 15.22 -2.13
CA GLN A 41 -2.26 14.44 -3.34
C GLN A 41 -0.98 13.86 -3.97
N SER A 42 -0.18 13.21 -3.16
CA SER A 42 1.00 12.41 -3.55
C SER A 42 0.81 10.95 -3.16
N TYR A 43 1.74 10.09 -3.52
CA TYR A 43 1.71 8.68 -3.14
C TYR A 43 1.76 8.48 -1.62
N THR A 44 2.66 9.20 -0.94
CA THR A 44 2.82 9.12 0.51
C THR A 44 1.87 10.02 1.29
N GLY A 45 1.22 10.99 0.63
CA GLY A 45 0.47 12.06 1.28
C GLY A 45 1.32 13.26 1.68
N GLU A 46 2.64 13.18 1.54
CA GLU A 46 3.59 14.26 1.78
C GLU A 46 4.11 14.83 0.46
N ASP A 47 4.86 15.92 0.54
CA ASP A 47 5.52 16.51 -0.62
C ASP A 47 6.53 15.51 -1.21
N MET A 48 6.41 15.20 -2.50
CA MET A 48 7.27 14.25 -3.20
C MET A 48 7.82 14.84 -4.49
N ALA A 49 9.02 14.39 -4.85
CA ALA A 49 9.59 14.65 -6.16
C ALA A 49 10.12 13.36 -6.78
N GLU A 50 9.95 13.24 -8.09
CA GLU A 50 10.59 12.19 -8.88
C GLU A 50 11.65 12.82 -9.77
N ILE A 51 12.82 12.17 -9.84
CA ILE A 51 13.96 12.58 -10.65
C ILE A 51 14.27 11.43 -11.59
N HIS A 52 13.91 11.58 -12.85
CA HIS A 52 14.14 10.59 -13.89
C HIS A 52 15.44 10.93 -14.61
N ILE A 53 16.43 10.09 -14.43
CA ILE A 53 17.80 10.25 -14.92
C ILE A 53 18.19 9.11 -15.86
N HIS A 54 19.32 9.26 -16.55
CA HIS A 54 19.89 8.16 -17.31
C HIS A 54 20.30 7.01 -16.38
N GLY A 55 19.98 5.77 -16.78
CA GLY A 55 20.07 4.58 -15.91
C GLY A 55 21.49 4.04 -15.67
N GLY A 56 22.52 4.79 -16.00
CA GLY A 56 23.91 4.42 -15.72
C GLY A 56 24.17 4.37 -14.21
N LYS A 57 24.79 3.30 -13.71
CA LYS A 57 25.09 3.13 -12.27
C LYS A 57 25.86 4.33 -11.68
N ALA A 58 26.81 4.91 -12.45
CA ALA A 58 27.56 6.07 -12.02
C ALA A 58 26.68 7.31 -11.83
N VAL A 59 25.72 7.54 -12.73
CA VAL A 59 24.79 8.68 -12.67
C VAL A 59 23.86 8.52 -11.46
N VAL A 60 23.28 7.33 -11.27
CA VAL A 60 22.41 7.03 -10.12
C VAL A 60 23.14 7.30 -8.82
N LEU A 61 24.36 6.78 -8.66
CA LEU A 61 25.16 6.96 -7.46
C LEU A 61 25.54 8.44 -7.25
N ALA A 62 25.90 9.16 -8.31
CA ALA A 62 26.23 10.58 -8.22
C ALA A 62 25.05 11.41 -7.72
N VAL A 63 23.86 11.20 -8.27
CA VAL A 63 22.63 11.91 -7.83
C VAL A 63 22.26 11.55 -6.41
N GLN A 64 22.31 10.27 -6.03
CA GLN A 64 22.04 9.82 -4.66
C GLN A 64 23.00 10.43 -3.65
N ASN A 65 24.30 10.50 -3.98
CA ASN A 65 25.32 11.13 -3.15
C ASN A 65 25.06 12.63 -2.97
N GLU A 66 24.64 13.34 -4.01
CA GLU A 66 24.29 14.75 -3.88
C GLU A 66 23.06 14.97 -2.99
N ILE A 67 22.02 14.15 -3.14
CA ILE A 67 20.83 14.22 -2.29
C ILE A 67 21.19 13.95 -0.83
N SER A 68 22.06 12.97 -0.57
CA SER A 68 22.50 12.63 0.79
C SER A 68 23.29 13.72 1.51
N LYS A 69 23.86 14.70 0.79
CA LYS A 69 24.50 15.88 1.38
C LYS A 69 23.48 16.90 1.91
N ILE A 70 22.23 16.82 1.47
CA ILE A 70 21.19 17.73 1.92
C ILE A 70 20.78 17.34 3.35
N LYS A 71 20.75 18.34 4.25
CA LYS A 71 20.39 18.13 5.65
C LYS A 71 19.03 17.41 5.74
N ASN A 72 18.96 16.40 6.58
CA ASN A 72 17.78 15.56 6.81
C ASN A 72 17.35 14.66 5.63
N CYS A 73 18.22 14.50 4.61
CA CYS A 73 18.01 13.51 3.56
C CYS A 73 18.87 12.27 3.81
N ARG A 74 18.31 11.10 3.59
CA ARG A 74 18.98 9.80 3.64
C ARG A 74 18.38 8.86 2.61
N LEU A 75 19.05 7.77 2.33
CA LEU A 75 18.46 6.69 1.56
C LEU A 75 17.29 6.08 2.34
N ALA A 76 16.21 5.81 1.64
CA ALA A 76 15.05 5.12 2.20
C ALA A 76 15.31 3.61 2.30
N ASP A 77 14.73 2.99 3.32
CA ASP A 77 14.68 1.54 3.43
C ASP A 77 13.72 0.94 2.39
N ALA A 78 13.88 -0.34 2.07
CA ALA A 78 12.98 -1.04 1.16
C ALA A 78 11.55 -0.98 1.67
N GLY A 79 10.61 -0.49 0.84
CA GLY A 79 9.20 -0.35 1.19
C GLY A 79 8.84 0.87 2.06
N GLU A 80 9.80 1.73 2.40
CA GLU A 80 9.55 2.87 3.31
C GLU A 80 8.51 3.85 2.77
N PHE A 81 8.49 4.14 1.46
CA PHE A 81 7.48 4.99 0.83
C PHE A 81 6.07 4.38 0.96
N THR A 82 5.94 3.07 0.78
CA THR A 82 4.67 2.35 0.94
C THR A 82 4.22 2.33 2.41
N LYS A 83 5.16 2.16 3.35
CA LYS A 83 4.91 2.26 4.78
C LYS A 83 4.39 3.65 5.17
N LEU A 84 5.00 4.70 4.65
CA LEU A 84 4.57 6.07 4.90
C LEU A 84 3.18 6.34 4.30
N ALA A 85 2.91 5.85 3.09
CA ALA A 85 1.59 5.92 2.47
C ALA A 85 0.52 5.23 3.32
N PHE A 86 0.83 4.08 3.92
CA PHE A 86 -0.06 3.39 4.86
C PHE A 86 -0.28 4.19 6.15
N GLN A 87 0.78 4.70 6.77
CA GLN A 87 0.71 5.52 7.99
C GLN A 87 -0.13 6.78 7.80
N ASN A 88 -0.03 7.40 6.62
CA ASN A 88 -0.80 8.59 6.25
C ASN A 88 -2.21 8.27 5.72
N GLY A 89 -2.66 7.02 5.82
CA GLY A 89 -4.01 6.61 5.41
C GLY A 89 -4.29 6.67 3.91
N LYS A 90 -3.23 6.75 3.06
CA LYS A 90 -3.37 6.78 1.60
C LYS A 90 -3.71 5.41 1.01
N ILE A 91 -3.26 4.36 1.67
CA ILE A 91 -3.51 2.97 1.31
C ILE A 91 -3.80 2.16 2.58
N ASN A 92 -4.54 1.06 2.45
CA ASN A 92 -4.73 0.11 3.54
C ASN A 92 -3.64 -0.99 3.51
N LEU A 93 -3.59 -1.82 4.56
CA LEU A 93 -2.58 -2.86 4.70
C LEU A 93 -2.60 -3.87 3.54
N LEU A 94 -3.79 -4.32 3.13
CA LEU A 94 -3.94 -5.26 2.01
C LEU A 94 -3.36 -4.69 0.69
N LYS A 95 -3.54 -3.40 0.46
CA LYS A 95 -2.95 -2.73 -0.70
C LYS A 95 -1.44 -2.61 -0.58
N ALA A 96 -0.91 -2.33 0.62
CA ALA A 96 0.54 -2.30 0.86
C ALA A 96 1.17 -3.68 0.61
N GLU A 97 0.57 -4.75 1.12
CA GLU A 97 1.01 -6.13 0.88
C GLU A 97 0.92 -6.50 -0.61
N SER A 98 -0.19 -6.14 -1.28
CA SER A 98 -0.35 -6.43 -2.71
C SER A 98 0.66 -5.71 -3.60
N ILE A 99 1.16 -4.55 -3.19
CA ILE A 99 2.26 -3.86 -3.89
C ILE A 99 3.55 -4.66 -3.76
N ALA A 100 3.86 -5.19 -2.57
CA ALA A 100 5.02 -6.05 -2.37
C ALA A 100 4.91 -7.34 -3.19
N ASP A 101 3.73 -7.98 -3.20
CA ASP A 101 3.46 -9.16 -4.01
C ASP A 101 3.60 -8.88 -5.51
N LEU A 102 3.15 -7.70 -5.97
CA LEU A 102 3.26 -7.30 -7.36
C LEU A 102 4.72 -7.08 -7.79
N ILE A 103 5.55 -6.51 -6.91
CA ILE A 103 6.98 -6.28 -7.16
C ILE A 103 7.74 -7.62 -7.21
N SER A 104 7.36 -8.58 -6.37
CA SER A 104 7.99 -9.90 -6.29
C SER A 104 7.39 -10.95 -7.22
N ALA A 105 6.35 -10.61 -7.99
CA ALA A 105 5.68 -11.54 -8.89
C ALA A 105 6.61 -11.98 -10.04
N GLU A 106 6.86 -13.28 -10.15
CA GLU A 106 7.65 -13.90 -11.22
C GLU A 106 6.76 -14.52 -12.32
N THR A 107 5.48 -14.73 -12.02
CA THR A 107 4.52 -15.33 -12.95
C THR A 107 3.33 -14.42 -13.22
N GLU A 108 2.69 -14.61 -14.38
CA GLU A 108 1.48 -13.86 -14.74
C GLU A 108 0.33 -14.10 -13.77
N ILE A 109 0.21 -15.32 -13.22
CA ILE A 109 -0.82 -15.67 -12.23
C ILE A 109 -0.61 -14.87 -10.93
N GLN A 110 0.62 -14.79 -10.43
CA GLN A 110 0.98 -13.96 -9.26
C GLN A 110 0.68 -12.49 -9.51
N ARG A 111 1.08 -11.96 -10.65
CA ARG A 111 0.81 -10.57 -11.05
C ARG A 111 -0.69 -10.27 -11.06
N LEU A 112 -1.50 -11.12 -11.68
CA LEU A 112 -2.96 -10.98 -11.75
C LEU A 112 -3.60 -11.03 -10.36
N GLN A 113 -3.13 -11.92 -9.49
CA GLN A 113 -3.62 -12.01 -8.11
C GLN A 113 -3.29 -10.74 -7.32
N ALA A 114 -2.04 -10.27 -7.37
CA ALA A 114 -1.63 -9.04 -6.69
C ALA A 114 -2.46 -7.84 -7.15
N VAL A 115 -2.66 -7.66 -8.46
CA VAL A 115 -3.49 -6.60 -9.02
C VAL A 115 -4.95 -6.72 -8.58
N LYS A 116 -5.49 -7.93 -8.49
CA LYS A 116 -6.87 -8.18 -8.01
C LYS A 116 -7.05 -7.73 -6.56
N ILE A 117 -6.08 -8.02 -5.69
CA ILE A 117 -6.08 -7.58 -4.28
C ILE A 117 -5.92 -6.05 -4.22
N MET A 118 -4.97 -5.50 -4.97
CA MET A 118 -4.70 -4.06 -5.04
C MET A 118 -5.93 -3.24 -5.47
N LYS A 119 -6.79 -3.80 -6.35
CA LYS A 119 -8.06 -3.19 -6.79
C LYS A 119 -9.17 -3.26 -5.75
N GLY A 120 -8.92 -3.80 -4.56
CA GLY A 120 -9.84 -3.74 -3.42
C GLY A 120 -10.84 -4.88 -3.29
N LYS A 121 -10.86 -5.89 -4.19
CA LYS A 121 -11.85 -6.99 -4.11
C LYS A 121 -11.81 -7.74 -2.77
N SER A 122 -10.63 -7.92 -2.18
CA SER A 122 -10.50 -8.53 -0.85
C SER A 122 -10.91 -7.57 0.26
N SER A 123 -10.56 -6.29 0.14
CA SER A 123 -10.97 -5.25 1.10
C SER A 123 -12.49 -5.12 1.18
N ASP A 124 -13.18 -5.15 0.05
CA ASP A 124 -14.64 -5.07 0.00
C ASP A 124 -15.28 -6.24 0.75
N LYS A 125 -14.75 -7.46 0.61
CA LYS A 125 -15.25 -8.64 1.30
C LYS A 125 -15.04 -8.54 2.82
N PHE A 126 -13.86 -8.09 3.27
CA PHE A 126 -13.61 -7.87 4.69
C PHE A 126 -14.46 -6.74 5.28
N ASN A 127 -14.68 -5.66 4.54
CA ASN A 127 -15.58 -4.59 4.95
C ASN A 127 -17.02 -5.09 5.11
N GLN A 128 -17.53 -5.92 4.19
CA GLN A 128 -18.84 -6.54 4.31
C GLN A 128 -18.95 -7.42 5.57
N LEU A 129 -17.94 -8.25 5.87
CA LEU A 129 -17.89 -9.05 7.09
C LEU A 129 -17.86 -8.16 8.34
N ARG A 130 -17.05 -7.11 8.34
CA ARG A 130 -16.99 -6.13 9.42
C ARG A 130 -18.34 -5.47 9.68
N ASP A 131 -19.02 -5.03 8.64
CA ASP A 131 -20.33 -4.37 8.77
C ASP A 131 -21.40 -5.32 9.31
N LYS A 132 -21.37 -6.60 8.92
CA LYS A 132 -22.22 -7.64 9.50
C LYS A 132 -21.93 -7.83 11.00
N LEU A 133 -20.64 -7.90 11.39
CA LEU A 133 -20.23 -8.05 12.78
C LEU A 133 -20.61 -6.82 13.61
N LEU A 134 -20.42 -5.61 13.11
CA LEU A 134 -20.83 -4.38 13.78
C LEU A 134 -22.34 -4.34 14.02
N LYS A 135 -23.14 -4.79 13.04
CA LYS A 135 -24.58 -4.89 13.20
C LYS A 135 -24.98 -5.90 14.27
N ILE A 136 -24.33 -7.05 14.32
CA ILE A 136 -24.56 -8.05 15.38
C ILE A 136 -24.17 -7.45 16.75
N LEU A 137 -23.01 -6.80 16.84
CA LEU A 137 -22.54 -6.17 18.07
C LEU A 137 -23.52 -5.11 18.58
N SER A 138 -24.04 -4.25 17.70
CA SER A 138 -25.01 -3.22 18.11
C SER A 138 -26.29 -3.79 18.71
N PHE A 139 -26.76 -4.95 18.23
CA PHE A 139 -27.91 -5.64 18.84
C PHE A 139 -27.59 -6.24 20.20
N VAL A 140 -26.36 -6.74 20.39
CA VAL A 140 -25.90 -7.28 21.68
C VAL A 140 -25.76 -6.15 22.70
N GLU A 141 -25.13 -5.03 22.32
CA GLU A 141 -24.98 -3.85 23.17
C GLU A 141 -26.34 -3.27 23.57
N ALA A 142 -27.27 -3.15 22.64
CA ALA A 142 -28.64 -2.70 22.94
C ALA A 142 -29.35 -3.61 23.98
N LYS A 143 -29.09 -4.94 23.95
CA LYS A 143 -29.65 -5.85 24.96
C LYS A 143 -29.01 -5.72 26.32
N ILE A 144 -27.73 -5.34 26.37
CA ILE A 144 -27.00 -5.10 27.63
C ILE A 144 -27.44 -3.76 28.26
N ASP A 145 -27.57 -2.73 27.43
CA ASP A 145 -27.86 -1.36 27.92
C ASP A 145 -29.34 -1.19 28.29
N PHE A 146 -30.27 -1.95 27.66
CA PHE A 146 -31.71 -1.91 27.91
C PHE A 146 -32.23 -3.28 28.32
N PRO A 147 -31.86 -3.81 29.49
CA PRO A 147 -32.26 -5.15 29.92
C PRO A 147 -33.75 -5.27 30.25
N GLU A 148 -34.43 -4.16 30.59
CA GLU A 148 -35.83 -4.10 30.93
C GLU A 148 -36.78 -4.00 29.71
N ASP A 149 -36.24 -3.56 28.57
CA ASP A 149 -36.99 -3.60 27.32
C ASP A 149 -37.09 -5.04 26.84
N ASP A 150 -38.30 -5.57 26.75
CA ASP A 150 -38.61 -6.89 26.16
C ASP A 150 -38.24 -6.87 24.66
N LEU A 151 -36.92 -6.96 24.38
CA LEU A 151 -36.51 -7.23 23.02
C LEU A 151 -37.07 -8.60 22.62
N PRO A 152 -37.85 -8.66 21.53
CA PRO A 152 -38.53 -9.90 21.12
C PRO A 152 -37.51 -11.06 21.04
N GLU A 153 -37.90 -12.26 21.48
CA GLU A 153 -37.07 -13.48 21.35
C GLU A 153 -36.56 -13.70 19.93
N GLU A 154 -37.30 -13.18 18.94
CA GLU A 154 -36.87 -13.16 17.54
C GLU A 154 -35.52 -12.46 17.30
N ASN A 155 -35.21 -11.42 18.07
CA ASN A 155 -33.92 -10.71 17.95
C ASN A 155 -32.74 -11.57 18.41
N LEU A 156 -32.90 -12.36 19.48
CA LEU A 156 -31.87 -13.32 19.92
C LEU A 156 -31.63 -14.44 18.91
N LYS A 157 -32.75 -14.97 18.34
CA LYS A 157 -32.66 -15.97 17.26
C LYS A 157 -31.94 -15.41 16.03
N LYS A 158 -32.23 -14.15 15.68
CA LYS A 158 -31.62 -13.45 14.56
C LYS A 158 -30.12 -13.21 14.81
N ILE A 159 -29.72 -12.75 15.99
CA ILE A 159 -28.30 -12.59 16.37
C ILE A 159 -27.55 -13.92 16.19
N LYS A 160 -28.09 -15.02 16.69
CA LYS A 160 -27.49 -16.35 16.58
C LYS A 160 -27.34 -16.79 15.12
N GLN A 161 -28.36 -16.56 14.31
CA GLN A 161 -28.37 -16.92 12.90
C GLN A 161 -27.37 -16.07 12.10
N ASP A 162 -27.34 -14.75 12.31
CA ASP A 162 -26.44 -13.84 11.64
C ASP A 162 -24.97 -14.16 12.02
N SER A 163 -24.70 -14.46 13.29
CA SER A 163 -23.37 -14.91 13.75
C SER A 163 -22.95 -16.22 13.10
N SER A 164 -23.86 -17.21 12.99
CA SER A 164 -23.58 -18.47 12.29
C SER A 164 -23.32 -18.26 10.79
N ASN A 165 -24.03 -17.34 10.15
CA ASN A 165 -23.81 -17.00 8.75
C ASN A 165 -22.42 -16.39 8.53
N VAL A 166 -22.02 -15.44 9.38
CA VAL A 166 -20.68 -14.83 9.32
C VAL A 166 -19.59 -15.88 9.57
N LEU A 167 -19.77 -16.75 10.56
CA LEU A 167 -18.85 -17.86 10.84
C LEU A 167 -18.67 -18.77 9.63
N ASN A 168 -19.77 -19.15 8.98
CA ASN A 168 -19.74 -19.99 7.78
C ASN A 168 -19.04 -19.29 6.60
N GLU A 169 -19.23 -17.98 6.42
CA GLU A 169 -18.53 -17.20 5.40
C GLU A 169 -17.01 -17.17 5.67
N ILE A 170 -16.61 -16.95 6.93
CA ILE A 170 -15.19 -16.97 7.34
C ILE A 170 -14.59 -18.35 7.10
N ASN A 171 -15.29 -19.43 7.52
CA ASN A 171 -14.82 -20.80 7.32
C ASN A 171 -14.64 -21.14 5.84
N LYS A 172 -15.52 -20.65 4.95
CA LYS A 172 -15.35 -20.82 3.49
C LYS A 172 -14.09 -20.13 2.97
N ILE A 173 -13.72 -18.98 3.54
CA ILE A 173 -12.48 -18.28 3.15
C ILE A 173 -11.25 -19.05 3.64
N LEU A 174 -11.30 -19.55 4.88
CA LEU A 174 -10.18 -20.31 5.48
C LEU A 174 -9.97 -21.68 4.82
N ASN A 175 -11.06 -22.29 4.33
CA ASN A 175 -11.03 -23.63 3.71
C ASN A 175 -10.93 -23.58 2.17
N ASP A 176 -10.32 -22.56 1.61
CA ASP A 176 -10.09 -22.41 0.17
C ASP A 176 -8.96 -23.30 -0.37
N GLN A 177 -8.51 -24.30 0.40
CA GLN A 177 -7.39 -25.20 0.11
C GLN A 177 -6.05 -24.48 -0.07
N LYS A 178 -5.90 -23.30 0.51
CA LYS A 178 -4.69 -22.47 0.42
C LYS A 178 -4.28 -22.09 -1.00
N VAL A 179 -5.22 -22.08 -1.93
CA VAL A 179 -4.93 -21.76 -3.34
C VAL A 179 -4.24 -20.40 -3.48
N GLY A 180 -4.70 -19.40 -2.71
CA GLY A 180 -4.08 -18.08 -2.70
C GLY A 180 -2.64 -18.10 -2.19
N GLU A 181 -2.37 -18.85 -1.13
CA GLU A 181 -1.04 -19.03 -0.54
C GLU A 181 -0.09 -19.75 -1.51
N ILE A 182 -0.56 -20.83 -2.14
CA ILE A 182 0.21 -21.59 -3.13
C ILE A 182 0.57 -20.73 -4.35
N ILE A 183 -0.34 -19.89 -4.83
CA ILE A 183 -0.05 -18.96 -5.94
C ILE A 183 1.01 -17.94 -5.52
N ARG A 184 0.93 -17.42 -4.30
CA ARG A 184 1.86 -16.42 -3.78
C ARG A 184 3.26 -17.00 -3.55
N GLU A 185 3.36 -18.15 -2.84
CA GLU A 185 4.63 -18.72 -2.39
C GLU A 185 5.24 -19.75 -3.36
N GLY A 186 4.43 -20.24 -4.30
CA GLY A 186 4.82 -21.34 -5.18
C GLY A 186 4.78 -22.71 -4.47
N PHE A 187 5.24 -23.74 -5.18
CA PHE A 187 5.37 -25.08 -4.65
C PHE A 187 6.78 -25.31 -4.10
N LYS A 188 6.87 -25.77 -2.86
CA LYS A 188 8.14 -26.22 -2.27
C LYS A 188 8.32 -27.70 -2.59
N ILE A 189 9.30 -28.03 -3.45
CA ILE A 189 9.63 -29.42 -3.83
C ILE A 189 10.94 -29.79 -3.14
N ALA A 190 10.93 -30.86 -2.34
CA ALA A 190 12.12 -31.47 -1.80
C ALA A 190 12.47 -32.68 -2.64
N ILE A 191 13.70 -32.74 -3.19
CA ILE A 191 14.24 -33.91 -3.85
C ILE A 191 15.06 -34.68 -2.79
N VAL A 192 14.60 -35.87 -2.47
CA VAL A 192 15.28 -36.76 -1.50
C VAL A 192 15.93 -37.88 -2.30
N GLY A 193 17.27 -37.97 -2.21
CA GLY A 193 18.08 -39.03 -2.82
C GLY A 193 18.36 -40.17 -1.86
#